data_c5ae89949f15e196763b2cd4a2a17b64
#
_entry.id   c5ae89949f15e196763b2cd4a2a17b64
#
_cell.length_a   1.000
_cell.length_b   1.000
_cell.length_c   1.000
_cell.angle_alpha   90.00
_cell.angle_beta   90.00
_cell.angle_gamma   90.00
#
_symmetry.space_group_name_H-M   'P 1'
#
loop_
_entity.id
_entity.type
_entity.pdbx_description
1 polymer ?
#
loop_
_entity_poly.entity_id
_entity_poly.type
_entity_poly.pdbx_seq_one_letter_code
_entity_poly.pdbx_strand_id
1 'polypeptide(L)'
;LQPWTQNCGVRRLPLDFRDQYFGCEIELTGINRATAAQTLADLFGTRAEHSGGGYDAYRVKDLDGKEWKIVRDGSIHPECRRRSVLIGETYKVELNSPKLEYGEMEKLQEVVRSLRRAGGIVNDSCGMHVHVDASKHTPQSLKNVLSIMYSKEDILFAALKVNPARIDSYCQA
;
A
#
# COMPACT_ATOMS: atom_id res chain seq x y z
N LEU A 1 -6.74 41.79 42.00
CA LEU A 1 -6.07 41.15 40.87
C LEU A 1 -6.01 39.66 41.16
N GLN A 2 -6.98 38.86 40.63
CA GLN A 2 -7.01 37.40 40.75
C GLN A 2 -6.23 36.81 39.57
N PRO A 3 -5.43 35.76 39.79
CA PRO A 3 -4.71 35.09 38.72
C PRO A 3 -5.65 34.19 37.89
N TRP A 4 -5.53 34.26 36.59
CA TRP A 4 -6.23 33.43 35.61
C TRP A 4 -5.75 31.98 35.71
N THR A 5 -6.47 31.16 36.46
CA THR A 5 -6.32 29.70 36.36
C THR A 5 -7.32 29.21 35.32
N GLN A 6 -6.93 29.19 34.05
CA GLN A 6 -7.64 28.40 33.07
C GLN A 6 -7.18 26.95 33.18
N ASN A 7 -8.02 26.19 33.81
CA ASN A 7 -7.93 24.76 33.85
C ASN A 7 -8.40 24.20 32.49
N CYS A 8 -7.48 24.08 31.52
CA CYS A 8 -7.76 23.43 30.25
C CYS A 8 -7.44 21.95 30.37
N GLY A 9 -8.26 21.25 31.16
CA GLY A 9 -8.13 19.82 31.42
C GLY A 9 -8.67 18.93 30.31
N VAL A 10 -8.21 19.08 29.10
CA VAL A 10 -8.34 18.00 28.12
C VAL A 10 -6.95 17.42 27.95
N ARG A 11 -6.61 16.43 28.76
CA ARG A 11 -5.52 15.48 28.43
C ARG A 11 -5.97 14.76 27.15
N ARG A 12 -5.61 15.29 25.98
CA ARG A 12 -5.55 14.47 24.78
C ARG A 12 -4.48 13.42 25.07
N LEU A 13 -4.88 12.19 25.23
CA LEU A 13 -3.95 11.07 25.19
C LEU A 13 -3.17 11.22 23.88
N PRO A 14 -1.85 11.10 23.88
CA PRO A 14 -1.08 11.12 22.64
C PRO A 14 -1.68 10.05 21.74
N LEU A 15 -2.04 10.42 20.50
CA LEU A 15 -2.49 9.45 19.49
C LEU A 15 -1.36 8.45 19.29
N ASP A 16 -1.62 7.20 19.67
CA ASP A 16 -0.70 6.12 19.32
C ASP A 16 -0.83 5.90 17.81
N PHE A 17 0.30 5.83 17.09
CA PHE A 17 0.31 5.54 15.65
C PHE A 17 -0.37 4.19 15.33
N ARG A 18 -0.43 3.29 16.32
CA ARG A 18 -1.09 1.99 16.22
C ARG A 18 -2.61 2.09 16.14
N ASP A 19 -3.18 3.22 16.57
CA ASP A 19 -4.62 3.50 16.49
C ASP A 19 -5.03 4.08 15.13
N GLN A 20 -4.09 4.26 14.22
CA GLN A 20 -4.35 4.74 12.87
C GLN A 20 -4.60 3.58 11.92
N TYR A 21 -5.56 3.78 11.03
CA TYR A 21 -5.75 2.89 9.91
C TYR A 21 -4.79 3.25 8.77
N PHE A 22 -4.47 2.24 7.97
CA PHE A 22 -3.69 2.43 6.76
C PHE A 22 -4.17 1.52 5.64
N GLY A 23 -3.72 1.79 4.43
CA GLY A 23 -3.86 0.93 3.25
C GLY A 23 -2.57 0.94 2.45
N CYS A 24 -2.36 -0.10 1.65
CA CYS A 24 -1.20 -0.19 0.77
C CYS A 24 -1.62 -0.54 -0.65
N GLU A 25 -0.98 0.11 -1.62
CA GLU A 25 -0.93 -0.29 -3.01
C GLU A 25 0.47 -0.81 -3.29
N ILE A 26 0.57 -2.02 -3.82
CA ILE A 26 1.86 -2.68 -4.07
C ILE A 26 1.89 -3.17 -5.50
N GLU A 27 2.77 -2.57 -6.28
CA GLU A 27 2.97 -2.90 -7.68
C GLU A 27 3.95 -4.07 -7.84
N LEU A 28 3.62 -4.98 -8.73
CA LEU A 28 4.44 -6.14 -9.01
C LEU A 28 4.22 -6.66 -10.45
N THR A 29 5.14 -7.49 -10.86
CA THR A 29 5.09 -8.25 -12.11
C THR A 29 5.56 -9.68 -11.87
N GLY A 30 5.89 -10.45 -12.88
CA GLY A 30 6.36 -11.85 -12.75
C GLY A 30 5.25 -12.90 -12.73
N ILE A 31 4.07 -12.53 -12.30
CA ILE A 31 2.82 -13.30 -12.35
C ILE A 31 1.72 -12.44 -12.95
N ASN A 32 0.69 -13.05 -13.50
CA ASN A 32 -0.48 -12.32 -13.99
C ASN A 32 -1.51 -12.07 -12.88
N ARG A 33 -2.46 -11.15 -13.13
CA ARG A 33 -3.50 -10.77 -12.17
C ARG A 33 -4.35 -11.95 -11.69
N ALA A 34 -4.72 -12.85 -12.58
CA ALA A 34 -5.50 -14.05 -12.21
C ALA A 34 -4.73 -14.95 -11.23
N THR A 35 -3.43 -15.16 -11.49
CA THR A 35 -2.55 -15.91 -10.58
C THR A 35 -2.39 -15.19 -9.23
N ALA A 36 -2.22 -13.88 -9.23
CA ALA A 36 -2.13 -13.10 -8.01
C ALA A 36 -3.43 -13.20 -7.17
N ALA A 37 -4.59 -13.06 -7.81
CA ALA A 37 -5.89 -13.19 -7.16
C ALA A 37 -6.12 -14.60 -6.61
N GLN A 38 -5.79 -15.64 -7.37
CA GLN A 38 -5.90 -17.03 -6.91
C GLN A 38 -4.96 -17.31 -5.72
N THR A 39 -3.75 -16.75 -5.74
CA THR A 39 -2.80 -16.86 -4.61
C THR A 39 -3.38 -16.29 -3.31
N LEU A 40 -4.08 -15.14 -3.39
CA LEU A 40 -4.75 -14.56 -2.23
C LEU A 40 -5.95 -15.43 -1.80
N ALA A 41 -6.74 -15.91 -2.75
CA ALA A 41 -7.87 -16.77 -2.47
C ALA A 41 -7.45 -18.05 -1.74
N ASP A 42 -6.36 -18.67 -2.20
CA ASP A 42 -5.79 -19.87 -1.57
C ASP A 42 -5.25 -19.56 -0.17
N LEU A 43 -4.58 -18.40 0.01
CA LEU A 43 -4.06 -17.95 1.32
C LEU A 43 -5.18 -17.75 2.34
N PHE A 44 -6.30 -17.17 1.92
CA PHE A 44 -7.43 -16.87 2.80
C PHE A 44 -8.45 -18.02 2.89
N GLY A 45 -8.33 -19.04 2.07
CA GLY A 45 -9.33 -20.11 2.00
C GLY A 45 -10.67 -19.64 1.43
N THR A 46 -10.65 -18.67 0.50
CA THR A 46 -11.81 -18.02 -0.09
C THR A 46 -11.83 -18.15 -1.61
N ARG A 47 -12.51 -17.24 -2.31
CA ARG A 47 -12.62 -17.27 -3.77
C ARG A 47 -12.17 -15.94 -4.37
N ALA A 48 -11.51 -16.01 -5.53
CA ALA A 48 -11.23 -14.86 -6.37
C ALA A 48 -12.41 -14.62 -7.33
N GLU A 49 -12.86 -13.38 -7.41
CA GLU A 49 -13.91 -12.95 -8.32
C GLU A 49 -13.32 -12.00 -9.37
N HIS A 50 -13.45 -12.33 -10.63
CA HIS A 50 -13.08 -11.40 -11.71
C HIS A 50 -14.21 -10.40 -11.93
N SER A 51 -13.99 -9.15 -11.60
CA SER A 51 -14.97 -8.06 -11.77
C SER A 51 -14.77 -7.28 -13.07
N GLY A 52 -13.67 -7.50 -13.80
CA GLY A 52 -13.39 -6.90 -15.09
C GLY A 52 -13.22 -5.38 -15.04
N GLY A 53 -13.85 -4.69 -15.99
CA GLY A 53 -13.77 -3.24 -16.15
C GLY A 53 -12.46 -2.77 -16.78
N GLY A 54 -12.25 -1.45 -16.86
CA GLY A 54 -11.06 -0.86 -17.47
C GLY A 54 -9.72 -1.22 -16.81
N TYR A 55 -9.78 -1.64 -15.55
CA TYR A 55 -8.61 -2.08 -14.77
C TYR A 55 -8.45 -3.61 -14.70
N ASP A 56 -9.32 -4.37 -15.41
CA ASP A 56 -9.31 -5.83 -15.41
C ASP A 56 -9.16 -6.40 -13.98
N ALA A 57 -10.07 -5.96 -13.09
CA ALA A 57 -9.98 -6.12 -11.66
C ALA A 57 -10.42 -7.50 -11.19
N TYR A 58 -9.72 -8.00 -10.17
CA TYR A 58 -10.11 -9.15 -9.37
C TYR A 58 -10.33 -8.71 -7.92
N ARG A 59 -11.26 -9.38 -7.22
CA ARG A 59 -11.58 -9.14 -5.83
C ARG A 59 -11.45 -10.45 -5.05
N VAL A 60 -10.86 -10.35 -3.87
CA VAL A 60 -10.71 -11.48 -2.95
C VAL A 60 -11.08 -10.98 -1.56
N LYS A 61 -11.99 -11.66 -0.89
CA LYS A 61 -12.32 -11.36 0.52
C LYS A 61 -11.47 -12.23 1.43
N ASP A 62 -10.95 -11.63 2.50
CA ASP A 62 -10.33 -12.40 3.57
C ASP A 62 -11.41 -12.97 4.52
N LEU A 63 -10.99 -13.70 5.55
CA LEU A 63 -11.89 -14.32 6.52
C LEU A 63 -12.67 -13.32 7.38
N ASP A 64 -12.18 -12.08 7.47
CA ASP A 64 -12.85 -10.97 8.15
C ASP A 64 -13.83 -10.24 7.22
N GLY A 65 -13.95 -10.69 5.95
CA GLY A 65 -14.79 -10.10 4.93
C GLY A 65 -14.22 -8.83 4.29
N LYS A 66 -12.98 -8.45 4.60
CA LYS A 66 -12.30 -7.30 3.99
C LYS A 66 -11.91 -7.63 2.55
N GLU A 67 -12.16 -6.70 1.64
CA GLU A 67 -11.94 -6.87 0.21
C GLU A 67 -10.54 -6.42 -0.21
N TRP A 68 -9.74 -7.34 -0.71
CA TRP A 68 -8.47 -7.13 -1.39
C TRP A 68 -8.71 -7.05 -2.89
N LYS A 69 -8.04 -6.13 -3.58
CA LYS A 69 -8.19 -5.97 -5.03
C LYS A 69 -6.87 -6.21 -5.74
N ILE A 70 -6.95 -6.86 -6.87
CA ILE A 70 -5.84 -6.98 -7.82
C ILE A 70 -6.29 -6.27 -9.09
N VAL A 71 -5.57 -5.25 -9.49
CA VAL A 71 -5.92 -4.40 -10.63
C VAL A 71 -4.74 -4.24 -11.59
N ARG A 72 -5.02 -3.70 -12.77
CA ARG A 72 -4.01 -3.30 -13.74
C ARG A 72 -3.51 -1.89 -13.40
N ASP A 73 -2.22 -1.71 -13.25
CA ASP A 73 -1.57 -0.42 -13.35
C ASP A 73 -0.80 -0.29 -14.68
N GLY A 74 -1.08 0.78 -15.44
CA GLY A 74 -0.50 1.02 -16.75
C GLY A 74 0.98 1.39 -16.71
N SER A 75 1.50 1.90 -15.59
CA SER A 75 2.89 2.36 -15.43
C SER A 75 3.89 1.21 -15.34
N ILE A 76 3.43 0.02 -14.93
CA ILE A 76 4.28 -1.15 -14.71
C ILE A 76 4.82 -1.68 -16.05
N HIS A 77 6.12 -1.91 -16.13
CA HIS A 77 6.76 -2.63 -17.22
C HIS A 77 6.69 -4.14 -16.93
N PRO A 78 5.93 -4.92 -17.73
CA PRO A 78 5.71 -6.32 -17.42
C PRO A 78 6.96 -7.15 -17.65
N GLU A 79 7.29 -8.01 -16.69
CA GLU A 79 8.40 -8.96 -16.76
C GLU A 79 7.98 -10.34 -16.29
N CYS A 80 8.69 -11.38 -16.74
CA CYS A 80 8.55 -12.74 -16.24
C CYS A 80 9.91 -13.45 -16.24
N ARG A 81 10.21 -14.19 -15.20
CA ARG A 81 11.44 -14.98 -15.10
C ARG A 81 11.48 -16.16 -16.10
N ARG A 82 10.33 -16.60 -16.58
CA ARG A 82 10.22 -17.70 -17.55
C ARG A 82 10.27 -17.15 -18.97
N ARG A 83 11.36 -17.39 -19.68
CA ARG A 83 11.58 -16.93 -21.07
C ARG A 83 10.57 -17.45 -22.10
N SER A 84 9.77 -18.44 -21.77
CA SER A 84 8.80 -19.08 -22.67
C SER A 84 7.38 -18.57 -22.56
N VAL A 85 7.13 -17.56 -21.71
CA VAL A 85 5.80 -17.01 -21.50
C VAL A 85 5.66 -15.69 -22.24
N LEU A 86 4.60 -15.52 -23.02
CA LEU A 86 4.24 -14.26 -23.61
C LEU A 86 3.87 -13.27 -22.49
N ILE A 87 4.71 -12.27 -22.33
CA ILE A 87 4.52 -11.23 -21.35
C ILE A 87 3.62 -10.15 -21.94
N GLY A 88 2.50 -9.89 -21.29
CA GLY A 88 1.53 -8.90 -21.76
C GLY A 88 0.96 -8.07 -20.61
N GLU A 89 -0.04 -7.26 -20.93
CA GLU A 89 -0.75 -6.37 -20.00
C GLU A 89 -1.29 -7.07 -18.73
N THR A 90 -1.53 -8.38 -18.79
CA THR A 90 -1.99 -9.15 -17.63
C THR A 90 -0.95 -9.29 -16.52
N TYR A 91 0.34 -9.04 -16.82
CA TYR A 91 1.46 -9.06 -15.87
C TYR A 91 1.72 -7.71 -15.20
N LYS A 92 0.96 -6.69 -15.55
CA LYS A 92 0.91 -5.41 -14.84
C LYS A 92 -0.05 -5.57 -13.67
N VAL A 93 0.48 -5.77 -12.48
CA VAL A 93 -0.30 -6.15 -11.30
C VAL A 93 -0.11 -5.15 -10.19
N GLU A 94 -1.19 -4.60 -9.70
CA GLU A 94 -1.23 -3.81 -8.47
C GLU A 94 -2.15 -4.49 -7.46
N LEU A 95 -1.62 -4.74 -6.28
CA LEU A 95 -2.36 -5.19 -5.11
C LEU A 95 -2.83 -3.99 -4.31
N ASN A 96 -4.14 -3.83 -4.14
CA ASN A 96 -4.74 -2.86 -3.23
C ASN A 96 -5.24 -3.56 -1.98
N SER A 97 -4.66 -3.25 -0.83
CA SER A 97 -5.15 -3.75 0.44
C SER A 97 -6.48 -3.08 0.83
N PRO A 98 -7.31 -3.72 1.66
CA PRO A 98 -8.38 -3.03 2.36
C PRO A 98 -7.80 -2.04 3.38
N LYS A 99 -8.68 -1.31 4.06
CA LYS A 99 -8.34 -0.53 5.24
C LYS A 99 -7.92 -1.49 6.36
N LEU A 100 -6.66 -1.37 6.80
CA LEU A 100 -6.02 -2.23 7.80
C LEU A 100 -5.76 -1.47 9.10
N GLU A 101 -5.71 -2.21 10.19
CA GLU A 101 -5.20 -1.77 11.49
C GLU A 101 -3.74 -2.19 11.66
N TYR A 102 -3.02 -1.54 12.57
CA TYR A 102 -1.62 -1.89 12.83
C TYR A 102 -1.43 -3.36 13.20
N GLY A 103 -2.37 -3.95 13.94
CA GLY A 103 -2.36 -5.37 14.29
C GLY A 103 -2.46 -6.33 13.11
N GLU A 104 -2.88 -5.83 11.92
CA GLU A 104 -3.00 -6.64 10.71
C GLU A 104 -1.75 -6.57 9.80
N MET A 105 -0.68 -5.94 10.28
CA MET A 105 0.58 -5.84 9.54
C MET A 105 1.14 -7.22 9.15
N GLU A 106 1.02 -8.21 10.02
CA GLU A 106 1.47 -9.57 9.72
C GLU A 106 0.66 -10.21 8.60
N LYS A 107 -0.66 -9.96 8.53
CA LYS A 107 -1.53 -10.39 7.42
C LYS A 107 -1.04 -9.79 6.09
N LEU A 108 -0.76 -8.48 6.05
CA LEU A 108 -0.23 -7.82 4.86
C LEU A 108 1.12 -8.42 4.43
N GLN A 109 2.02 -8.66 5.38
CA GLN A 109 3.32 -9.27 5.11
C GLN A 109 3.17 -10.69 4.55
N GLU A 110 2.22 -11.48 5.05
CA GLU A 110 1.99 -12.84 4.55
C GLU A 110 1.39 -12.84 3.14
N VAL A 111 0.52 -11.90 2.82
CA VAL A 111 0.05 -11.66 1.45
C VAL A 111 1.23 -11.40 0.51
N VAL A 112 2.12 -10.49 0.87
CA VAL A 112 3.32 -10.16 0.06
C VAL A 112 4.23 -11.37 -0.09
N ARG A 113 4.49 -12.11 0.99
CA ARG A 113 5.30 -13.35 0.93
C ARG A 113 4.67 -14.40 0.02
N SER A 114 3.33 -14.54 0.04
CA SER A 114 2.61 -15.49 -0.79
C SER A 114 2.69 -15.13 -2.27
N LEU A 115 2.50 -13.86 -2.63
CA LEU A 115 2.69 -13.39 -4.00
C LEU A 115 4.12 -13.61 -4.49
N ARG A 116 5.11 -13.36 -3.64
CA ARG A 116 6.53 -13.62 -3.96
C ARG A 116 6.80 -15.12 -4.18
N ARG A 117 6.25 -16.00 -3.34
CA ARG A 117 6.34 -17.47 -3.51
C ARG A 117 5.67 -17.94 -4.80
N ALA A 118 4.58 -17.30 -5.21
CA ALA A 118 3.90 -17.58 -6.47
C ALA A 118 4.70 -17.13 -7.71
N GLY A 119 5.80 -16.40 -7.52
CA GLY A 119 6.68 -15.94 -8.61
C GLY A 119 6.59 -14.44 -8.88
N GLY A 120 5.89 -13.67 -8.06
CA GLY A 120 5.86 -12.22 -8.12
C GLY A 120 7.26 -11.63 -7.92
N ILE A 121 7.58 -10.62 -8.72
CA ILE A 121 8.83 -9.83 -8.66
C ILE A 121 8.50 -8.35 -8.78
N VAL A 122 9.45 -7.53 -8.44
CA VAL A 122 9.42 -6.08 -8.65
C VAL A 122 10.58 -5.66 -9.55
N ASN A 123 10.40 -4.58 -10.28
CA ASN A 123 11.46 -3.94 -11.06
C ASN A 123 11.40 -2.41 -10.84
N ASP A 124 12.21 -1.64 -11.55
CA ASP A 124 12.33 -0.19 -11.37
C ASP A 124 11.04 0.58 -11.68
N SER A 125 10.09 -0.02 -12.41
CA SER A 125 8.78 0.59 -12.67
C SER A 125 7.78 0.38 -11.53
N CYS A 126 8.05 -0.57 -10.63
CA CYS A 126 7.13 -0.89 -9.53
C CYS A 126 7.32 0.04 -8.34
N GLY A 127 6.21 0.51 -7.78
CA GLY A 127 6.16 1.33 -6.58
C GLY A 127 5.41 0.66 -5.44
N MET A 128 5.44 1.32 -4.29
CA MET A 128 4.57 1.02 -3.15
C MET A 128 4.02 2.33 -2.60
N HIS A 129 2.71 2.41 -2.48
CA HIS A 129 2.02 3.54 -1.87
C HIS A 129 1.46 3.13 -0.52
N VAL A 130 1.57 4.01 0.45
CA VAL A 130 1.00 3.83 1.79
C VAL A 130 0.05 4.97 2.06
N HIS A 131 -1.22 4.64 2.25
CA HIS A 131 -2.27 5.57 2.62
C HIS A 131 -2.49 5.51 4.12
N VAL A 132 -2.43 6.65 4.79
CA VAL A 132 -2.66 6.75 6.24
C VAL A 132 -3.94 7.51 6.48
N ASP A 133 -4.78 7.01 7.40
CA ASP A 133 -6.05 7.65 7.76
C ASP A 133 -5.81 9.03 8.38
N ALA A 134 -6.33 10.05 7.73
CA ALA A 134 -6.24 11.44 8.19
C ALA A 134 -7.43 11.89 9.06
N SER A 135 -8.37 11.02 9.39
CA SER A 135 -9.61 11.38 10.10
C SER A 135 -9.38 12.00 11.49
N LYS A 136 -8.26 11.65 12.13
CA LYS A 136 -7.87 12.17 13.45
C LYS A 136 -6.94 13.40 13.36
N HIS A 137 -6.58 13.84 12.18
CA HIS A 137 -5.71 14.99 11.99
C HIS A 137 -6.48 16.31 12.06
N THR A 138 -5.84 17.31 12.64
CA THR A 138 -6.27 18.71 12.59
C THR A 138 -5.52 19.45 11.46
N PRO A 139 -5.98 20.62 10.99
CA PRO A 139 -5.21 21.42 10.04
C PRO A 139 -3.78 21.69 10.51
N GLN A 140 -3.58 21.92 11.82
CA GLN A 140 -2.25 22.14 12.38
C GLN A 140 -1.37 20.88 12.33
N SER A 141 -1.93 19.70 12.65
CA SER A 141 -1.16 18.44 12.59
C SER A 141 -0.82 18.06 11.15
N LEU A 142 -1.71 18.30 10.18
CA LEU A 142 -1.42 18.10 8.75
C LEU A 142 -0.31 19.02 8.28
N LYS A 143 -0.37 20.33 8.64
CA LYS A 143 0.71 21.26 8.35
C LYS A 143 2.05 20.80 8.92
N ASN A 144 2.05 20.28 10.16
CA ASN A 144 3.27 19.78 10.80
C ASN A 144 3.83 18.56 10.05
N VAL A 145 2.96 17.58 9.68
CA VAL A 145 3.38 16.41 8.89
C VAL A 145 4.00 16.83 7.56
N LEU A 146 3.33 17.69 6.80
CA LEU A 146 3.85 18.21 5.52
C LEU A 146 5.20 18.92 5.70
N SER A 147 5.31 19.75 6.74
CA SER A 147 6.57 20.47 7.03
C SER A 147 7.71 19.51 7.39
N ILE A 148 7.43 18.45 8.15
CA ILE A 148 8.40 17.41 8.51
C ILE A 148 8.82 16.62 7.28
N MET A 149 7.84 16.15 6.48
CA MET A 149 8.11 15.39 5.26
C MET A 149 8.98 16.20 4.30
N TYR A 150 8.58 17.43 3.98
CA TYR A 150 9.34 18.32 3.10
C TYR A 150 10.77 18.60 3.62
N SER A 151 10.91 18.90 4.92
CA SER A 151 12.23 19.24 5.50
C SER A 151 13.16 18.03 5.70
N LYS A 152 12.65 16.80 5.60
CA LYS A 152 13.40 15.54 5.84
C LYS A 152 13.36 14.60 4.64
N GLU A 153 12.95 15.09 3.48
CA GLU A 153 12.76 14.29 2.27
C GLU A 153 14.01 13.51 1.90
N ASP A 154 15.17 14.14 1.90
CA ASP A 154 16.46 13.51 1.59
C ASP A 154 16.75 12.31 2.51
N ILE A 155 16.46 12.47 3.81
CA ILE A 155 16.66 11.42 4.81
C ILE A 155 15.69 10.28 4.57
N LEU A 156 14.43 10.59 4.24
CA LEU A 156 13.41 9.60 3.95
C LEU A 156 13.75 8.81 2.68
N PHE A 157 14.16 9.46 1.62
CA PHE A 157 14.57 8.81 0.38
C PHE A 157 15.77 7.89 0.59
N ALA A 158 16.78 8.35 1.34
CA ALA A 158 17.93 7.53 1.69
C ALA A 158 17.56 6.32 2.54
N ALA A 159 16.71 6.50 3.56
CA ALA A 159 16.26 5.43 4.46
C ALA A 159 15.43 4.37 3.75
N LEU A 160 14.53 4.81 2.85
CA LEU A 160 13.66 3.95 2.05
C LEU A 160 14.36 3.39 0.80
N LYS A 161 15.61 3.81 0.53
CA LYS A 161 16.38 3.43 -0.66
C LYS A 161 15.61 3.69 -1.95
N VAL A 162 14.96 4.85 -2.05
CA VAL A 162 14.22 5.25 -3.24
C VAL A 162 15.18 5.29 -4.44
N ASN A 163 14.77 4.67 -5.55
CA ASN A 163 15.55 4.72 -6.78
C ASN A 163 15.69 6.19 -7.25
N PRO A 164 16.92 6.71 -7.47
CA PRO A 164 17.14 8.09 -7.91
C PRO A 164 16.31 8.49 -9.14
N ALA A 165 16.09 7.58 -10.09
CA ALA A 165 15.28 7.84 -11.27
C ALA A 165 13.79 8.13 -10.96
N ARG A 166 13.32 7.79 -9.77
CA ARG A 166 11.93 8.06 -9.31
C ARG A 166 11.79 9.37 -8.55
N ILE A 167 12.89 9.91 -8.02
CA ILE A 167 12.88 11.15 -7.24
C ILE A 167 12.39 12.31 -8.10
N ASP A 168 12.87 12.40 -9.35
CA ASP A 168 12.51 13.48 -10.27
C ASP A 168 11.18 13.28 -11.01
N SER A 169 10.44 12.20 -10.71
CA SER A 169 9.18 11.87 -11.41
C SER A 169 8.04 11.52 -10.48
N TYR A 170 8.11 10.37 -9.83
CA TYR A 170 7.00 9.83 -9.02
C TYR A 170 7.04 10.21 -7.55
N CYS A 171 8.19 10.69 -7.06
CA CYS A 171 8.41 11.02 -5.64
C CYS A 171 8.66 12.52 -5.43
N GLN A 172 8.08 13.38 -6.26
CA GLN A 172 8.17 14.83 -6.08
C GLN A 172 7.24 15.30 -4.95
N ALA A 173 7.74 16.21 -4.11
CA ALA A 173 6.97 16.89 -3.06
C ALA A 173 6.14 18.05 -3.63
#